data_74e8a63f1ee426e16eb0f13a042372f4
#
_entry.id   74e8a63f1ee426e16eb0f13a042372f4
#
_cell.length_a   1.000
_cell.length_b   1.000
_cell.length_c   1.000
_cell.angle_alpha   90.00
_cell.angle_beta   90.00
_cell.angle_gamma   90.00
#
_symmetry.space_group_name_H-M   'P 1'
#
loop_
_entity.id
_entity.type
_entity.pdbx_description
1 polymer ?
#
loop_
_entity_poly.entity_id
_entity_poly.type
_entity_poly.pdbx_seq_one_letter_code
_entity_poly.pdbx_strand_id
1 'polypeptide(L)'
;MLNKKIIDLINEQIWLENNASFYYLHLSIQFSINGFGGISDFFKEQSEEEREHMIKLIDYLLDEDVTPNIPNYNFMEDMDEKFNIINYFENSLLSERRVSESVHKIVSKCKEIGDIKTENFMRWFVTEQMEEENKFKSIIDDLKIIGDDRNGLYHFNKIIGDINQS
;
A
#
# COMPACT_ATOMS: atom_id res chain seq x y z
N MET A 1 -11.65 -23.60 -13.59
CA MET A 1 -12.42 -22.33 -13.51
C MET A 1 -12.32 -21.81 -12.08
N LEU A 2 -11.84 -20.59 -11.91
CA LEU A 2 -11.64 -19.97 -10.59
C LEU A 2 -12.98 -19.78 -9.86
N ASN A 3 -12.99 -20.01 -8.54
CA ASN A 3 -14.20 -19.87 -7.74
C ASN A 3 -14.68 -18.41 -7.68
N LYS A 4 -15.97 -18.17 -7.88
CA LYS A 4 -16.55 -16.82 -7.92
C LYS A 4 -16.21 -15.99 -6.66
N LYS A 5 -16.25 -16.57 -5.48
CA LYS A 5 -15.92 -15.84 -4.23
C LYS A 5 -14.46 -15.40 -4.18
N ILE A 6 -13.54 -16.19 -4.76
CA ILE A 6 -12.14 -15.79 -4.88
C ILE A 6 -12.00 -14.66 -5.89
N ILE A 7 -12.70 -14.73 -7.04
CA ILE A 7 -12.70 -13.65 -8.01
C ILE A 7 -13.19 -12.34 -7.39
N ASP A 8 -14.28 -12.38 -6.63
CA ASP A 8 -14.83 -11.21 -5.96
C ASP A 8 -13.82 -10.62 -4.95
N LEU A 9 -13.16 -11.45 -4.13
CA LEU A 9 -12.14 -11.02 -3.17
C LEU A 9 -10.88 -10.45 -3.85
N ILE A 10 -10.43 -11.03 -4.97
CA ILE A 10 -9.29 -10.49 -5.72
C ILE A 10 -9.66 -9.15 -6.37
N ASN A 11 -10.87 -8.99 -6.88
CA ASN A 11 -11.32 -7.69 -7.38
C ASN A 11 -11.42 -6.62 -6.27
N GLU A 12 -11.83 -6.99 -5.05
CA GLU A 12 -11.75 -6.10 -3.89
C GLU A 12 -10.30 -5.71 -3.57
N GLN A 13 -9.38 -6.66 -3.66
CA GLN A 13 -7.94 -6.39 -3.45
C GLN A 13 -7.38 -5.46 -4.53
N ILE A 14 -7.70 -5.65 -5.81
CA ILE A 14 -7.33 -4.74 -6.92
C ILE A 14 -7.79 -3.31 -6.60
N TRP A 15 -8.99 -3.15 -6.05
CA TRP A 15 -9.51 -1.84 -5.64
C TRP A 15 -8.71 -1.23 -4.48
N LEU A 16 -8.31 -2.02 -3.48
CA LEU A 16 -7.49 -1.55 -2.35
C LEU A 16 -6.10 -1.08 -2.81
N GLU A 17 -5.42 -1.84 -3.67
CA GLU A 17 -4.11 -1.47 -4.23
C GLU A 17 -4.21 -0.18 -5.06
N ASN A 18 -5.25 -0.06 -5.88
CA ASN A 18 -5.49 1.16 -6.65
C ASN A 18 -5.68 2.39 -5.74
N ASN A 19 -6.47 2.26 -4.67
CA ASN A 19 -6.68 3.34 -3.71
C ASN A 19 -5.40 3.70 -2.96
N ALA A 20 -4.61 2.72 -2.55
CA ALA A 20 -3.32 2.94 -1.90
C ALA A 20 -2.36 3.69 -2.83
N SER A 21 -2.28 3.30 -4.11
CA SER A 21 -1.46 3.98 -5.11
C SER A 21 -1.83 5.46 -5.24
N PHE A 22 -3.12 5.78 -5.38
CA PHE A 22 -3.56 7.18 -5.47
C PHE A 22 -3.38 7.96 -4.16
N TYR A 23 -3.60 7.32 -3.02
CA TYR A 23 -3.37 7.94 -1.73
C TYR A 23 -1.90 8.34 -1.55
N TYR A 24 -0.97 7.45 -1.86
CA TYR A 24 0.46 7.74 -1.77
C TYR A 24 0.91 8.80 -2.78
N LEU A 25 0.34 8.80 -3.99
CA LEU A 25 0.61 9.89 -4.94
C LEU A 25 0.13 11.24 -4.40
N HIS A 26 -1.03 11.28 -3.75
CA HIS A 26 -1.53 12.49 -3.10
C HIS A 26 -0.59 12.94 -1.97
N LEU A 27 -0.14 12.03 -1.10
CA LEU A 27 0.84 12.34 -0.06
C LEU A 27 2.15 12.88 -0.64
N SER A 28 2.65 12.28 -1.72
CA SER A 28 3.83 12.78 -2.43
C SER A 28 3.67 14.26 -2.79
N ILE A 29 2.53 14.65 -3.35
CA ILE A 29 2.23 16.05 -3.69
C ILE A 29 2.21 16.92 -2.44
N GLN A 30 1.53 16.49 -1.36
CA GLN A 30 1.45 17.25 -0.10
C GLN A 30 2.83 17.49 0.52
N PHE A 31 3.69 16.49 0.54
CA PHE A 31 5.06 16.63 1.05
C PHE A 31 5.92 17.54 0.16
N SER A 32 5.76 17.47 -1.16
CA SER A 32 6.47 18.34 -2.10
C SER A 32 6.17 19.82 -1.89
N ILE A 33 4.89 20.20 -1.81
CA ILE A 33 4.49 21.60 -1.59
C ILE A 33 4.87 22.12 -0.20
N ASN A 34 5.08 21.25 0.77
CA ASN A 34 5.54 21.62 2.12
C ASN A 34 7.07 21.55 2.28
N GLY A 35 7.83 21.35 1.20
CA GLY A 35 9.29 21.41 1.18
C GLY A 35 10.01 20.12 1.60
N PHE A 36 9.30 19.00 1.73
CA PHE A 36 9.84 17.69 2.11
C PHE A 36 10.08 16.80 0.88
N GLY A 37 11.05 17.19 0.03
CA GLY A 37 11.33 16.51 -1.24
C GLY A 37 11.67 15.02 -1.09
N GLY A 38 12.47 14.64 -0.10
CA GLY A 38 12.83 13.23 0.14
C GLY A 38 11.63 12.38 0.57
N ILE A 39 10.76 12.89 1.43
CA ILE A 39 9.53 12.21 1.81
C ILE A 39 8.56 12.14 0.62
N SER A 40 8.49 13.20 -0.20
CA SER A 40 7.73 13.21 -1.45
C SER A 40 8.16 12.09 -2.38
N ASP A 41 9.46 11.92 -2.60
CA ASP A 41 10.00 10.86 -3.45
C ASP A 41 9.69 9.47 -2.90
N PHE A 42 9.81 9.27 -1.58
CA PHE A 42 9.41 8.03 -0.91
C PHE A 42 7.96 7.66 -1.23
N PHE A 43 7.00 8.58 -1.04
CA PHE A 43 5.58 8.29 -1.31
C PHE A 43 5.27 8.14 -2.80
N LYS A 44 6.04 8.77 -3.67
CA LYS A 44 5.92 8.55 -5.12
C LYS A 44 6.31 7.12 -5.49
N GLU A 45 7.40 6.60 -4.93
CA GLU A 45 7.82 5.21 -5.12
C GLU A 45 6.80 4.24 -4.53
N GLN A 46 6.27 4.51 -3.33
CA GLN A 46 5.18 3.70 -2.76
C GLN A 46 3.94 3.67 -3.68
N SER A 47 3.57 4.79 -4.28
CA SER A 47 2.47 4.83 -5.26
C SER A 47 2.71 3.92 -6.45
N GLU A 48 3.93 3.87 -6.99
CA GLU A 48 4.28 2.98 -8.10
C GLU A 48 4.28 1.51 -7.67
N GLU A 49 4.78 1.18 -6.47
CA GLU A 49 4.75 -0.18 -5.91
C GLU A 49 3.31 -0.70 -5.81
N GLU A 50 2.37 0.09 -5.26
CA GLU A 50 0.96 -0.30 -5.17
C GLU A 50 0.30 -0.49 -6.54
N ARG A 51 0.71 0.30 -7.51
CA ARG A 51 0.28 0.11 -8.89
C ARG A 51 0.77 -1.22 -9.47
N GLU A 52 2.01 -1.61 -9.18
CA GLU A 52 2.55 -2.91 -9.59
C GLU A 52 1.81 -4.08 -8.92
N HIS A 53 1.46 -3.95 -7.63
CA HIS A 53 0.64 -4.93 -6.91
C HIS A 53 -0.72 -5.12 -7.57
N MET A 54 -1.39 -4.01 -7.92
CA MET A 54 -2.65 -4.03 -8.66
C MET A 54 -2.52 -4.78 -9.99
N ILE A 55 -1.51 -4.46 -10.79
CA ILE A 55 -1.27 -5.08 -12.09
C ILE A 55 -1.02 -6.58 -11.94
N LYS A 56 -0.23 -7.00 -10.94
CA LYS A 56 0.04 -8.41 -10.65
C LYS A 56 -1.24 -9.21 -10.37
N LEU A 57 -2.20 -8.63 -9.66
CA LEU A 57 -3.52 -9.25 -9.43
C LEU A 57 -4.37 -9.33 -10.71
N ILE A 58 -4.33 -8.27 -11.52
CA ILE A 58 -5.02 -8.22 -12.83
C ILE A 58 -4.48 -9.31 -13.75
N ASP A 59 -3.16 -9.41 -13.88
CA ASP A 59 -2.49 -10.41 -14.73
C ASP A 59 -2.83 -11.83 -14.26
N TYR A 60 -2.87 -12.07 -12.95
CA TYR A 60 -3.28 -13.35 -12.40
C TYR A 60 -4.72 -13.72 -12.81
N LEU A 61 -5.68 -12.81 -12.75
CA LEU A 61 -7.05 -13.08 -13.19
C LEU A 61 -7.13 -13.34 -14.69
N LEU A 62 -6.33 -12.63 -15.50
CA LEU A 62 -6.27 -12.85 -16.95
C LEU A 62 -5.67 -14.22 -17.28
N ASP A 63 -4.64 -14.66 -16.55
CA ASP A 63 -4.06 -16.02 -16.68
C ASP A 63 -5.05 -17.14 -16.31
N GLU A 64 -6.04 -16.80 -15.49
CA GLU A 64 -7.15 -17.72 -15.13
C GLU A 64 -8.38 -17.59 -16.04
N ASP A 65 -8.25 -16.92 -17.19
CA ASP A 65 -9.35 -16.63 -18.13
C ASP A 65 -10.52 -15.87 -17.50
N VAL A 66 -10.23 -15.02 -16.51
CA VAL A 66 -11.20 -14.18 -15.80
C VAL A 66 -11.01 -12.71 -16.18
N THR A 67 -12.09 -12.03 -16.57
CA THR A 67 -12.05 -10.58 -16.79
C THR A 67 -12.00 -9.85 -15.44
N PRO A 68 -10.90 -9.12 -15.12
CA PRO A 68 -10.83 -8.34 -13.90
C PRO A 68 -11.77 -7.15 -13.94
N ASN A 69 -12.27 -6.75 -12.77
CA ASN A 69 -13.06 -5.54 -12.62
C ASN A 69 -12.13 -4.37 -12.25
N ILE A 70 -11.95 -3.44 -13.20
CA ILE A 70 -11.16 -2.23 -12.91
C ILE A 70 -12.03 -1.27 -12.11
N PRO A 71 -11.60 -0.87 -10.89
CA PRO A 71 -12.42 -0.05 -10.03
C PRO A 71 -12.63 1.35 -10.60
N ASN A 72 -13.83 1.89 -10.40
CA ASN A 72 -14.07 3.31 -10.61
C ASN A 72 -13.35 4.11 -9.52
N TYR A 73 -12.65 5.15 -9.92
CA TYR A 73 -12.01 6.07 -9.00
C TYR A 73 -13.08 6.90 -8.27
N ASN A 74 -13.21 6.67 -6.97
CA ASN A 74 -13.93 7.58 -6.08
C ASN A 74 -12.89 8.45 -5.40
N PHE A 75 -12.89 9.75 -5.74
CA PHE A 75 -12.06 10.74 -5.06
C PHE A 75 -12.40 10.70 -3.56
N MET A 76 -11.40 10.49 -2.70
CA MET A 76 -11.58 10.64 -1.27
C MET A 76 -11.76 12.14 -0.98
N GLU A 77 -13.00 12.55 -0.76
CA GLU A 77 -13.30 13.82 -0.12
C GLU A 77 -12.80 13.74 1.33
N ASP A 78 -12.18 14.77 1.83
CA ASP A 78 -11.60 14.96 3.17
C ASP A 78 -10.12 14.63 3.33
N MET A 79 -9.30 15.51 2.73
CA MET A 79 -7.93 15.75 3.20
C MET A 79 -7.75 17.18 3.70
N ASP A 80 -8.77 17.72 4.35
CA ASP A 80 -8.72 19.03 5.02
C ASP A 80 -8.03 18.96 6.39
N GLU A 81 -7.20 17.94 6.61
CA GLU A 81 -6.40 17.81 7.82
C GLU A 81 -5.20 18.76 7.76
N LYS A 82 -4.98 19.46 8.86
CA LYS A 82 -3.76 20.24 9.07
C LYS A 82 -2.54 19.34 8.80
N PHE A 83 -1.64 19.79 7.93
CA PHE A 83 -0.43 19.06 7.57
C PHE A 83 0.31 18.53 8.83
N ASN A 84 0.44 17.22 8.94
CA ASN A 84 1.05 16.53 10.06
C ASN A 84 1.78 15.28 9.58
N ILE A 85 3.10 15.30 9.64
CA ILE A 85 3.97 14.25 9.08
C ILE A 85 3.67 12.89 9.69
N ILE A 86 3.66 12.79 11.03
CA ILE A 86 3.47 11.50 11.70
C ILE A 86 2.08 10.91 11.43
N ASN A 87 1.03 11.72 11.38
CA ASN A 87 -0.32 11.26 11.08
C ASN A 87 -0.42 10.64 9.69
N TYR A 88 0.27 11.21 8.69
CA TYR A 88 0.27 10.63 7.34
C TYR A 88 0.92 9.24 7.31
N PHE A 89 2.01 9.02 8.06
CA PHE A 89 2.63 7.71 8.16
C PHE A 89 1.79 6.73 9.00
N GLU A 90 1.15 7.18 10.08
CA GLU A 90 0.23 6.34 10.86
C GLU A 90 -1.00 5.93 10.04
N ASN A 91 -1.58 6.83 9.26
CA ASN A 91 -2.68 6.52 8.33
C ASN A 91 -2.25 5.56 7.22
N SER A 92 -1.01 5.70 6.72
CA SER A 92 -0.44 4.76 5.76
C SER A 92 -0.31 3.36 6.35
N LEU A 93 0.19 3.22 7.59
CA LEU A 93 0.24 1.93 8.28
C LEU A 93 -1.16 1.32 8.47
N LEU A 94 -2.17 2.12 8.79
CA LEU A 94 -3.56 1.64 8.88
C LEU A 94 -4.08 1.16 7.53
N SER A 95 -3.71 1.82 6.44
CA SER A 95 -4.04 1.38 5.07
C SER A 95 -3.39 0.03 4.77
N GLU A 96 -2.09 -0.14 5.05
CA GLU A 96 -1.39 -1.41 4.85
C GLU A 96 -2.00 -2.56 5.65
N ARG A 97 -2.42 -2.32 6.89
CA ARG A 97 -3.10 -3.33 7.70
C ARG A 97 -4.43 -3.77 7.09
N ARG A 98 -5.19 -2.87 6.47
CA ARG A 98 -6.44 -3.22 5.75
C ARG A 98 -6.15 -4.09 4.52
N VAL A 99 -5.08 -3.77 3.79
CA VAL A 99 -4.60 -4.58 2.67
C VAL A 99 -4.21 -5.97 3.17
N SER A 100 -3.43 -6.08 4.26
CA SER A 100 -3.06 -7.35 4.89
C SER A 100 -4.28 -8.20 5.28
N GLU A 101 -5.28 -7.59 5.90
CA GLU A 101 -6.53 -8.28 6.27
C GLU A 101 -7.26 -8.83 5.04
N SER A 102 -7.29 -8.08 3.94
CA SER A 102 -7.89 -8.52 2.68
C SER A 102 -7.13 -9.70 2.07
N VAL A 103 -5.80 -9.61 2.02
CA VAL A 103 -4.93 -10.71 1.58
C VAL A 103 -5.17 -11.98 2.42
N HIS A 104 -5.25 -11.86 3.74
CA HIS A 104 -5.52 -12.99 4.64
C HIS A 104 -6.91 -13.61 4.39
N LYS A 105 -7.93 -12.80 4.06
CA LYS A 105 -9.26 -13.32 3.68
C LYS A 105 -9.20 -14.17 2.41
N ILE A 106 -8.45 -13.73 1.40
CA ILE A 106 -8.27 -14.49 0.16
C ILE A 106 -7.59 -15.83 0.47
N VAL A 107 -6.45 -15.82 1.18
CA VAL A 107 -5.71 -17.03 1.55
C VAL A 107 -6.57 -18.00 2.35
N SER A 108 -7.33 -17.49 3.33
CA SER A 108 -8.23 -18.31 4.15
C SER A 108 -9.33 -18.96 3.29
N LYS A 109 -9.86 -18.21 2.33
CA LYS A 109 -10.87 -18.75 1.41
C LYS A 109 -10.30 -19.81 0.46
N CYS A 110 -9.09 -19.61 -0.03
CA CYS A 110 -8.40 -20.61 -0.84
C CYS A 110 -8.21 -21.93 -0.08
N LYS A 111 -7.80 -21.86 1.18
CA LYS A 111 -7.68 -23.06 2.06
C LYS A 111 -9.01 -23.77 2.28
N GLU A 112 -10.07 -23.00 2.56
CA GLU A 112 -11.42 -23.55 2.77
C GLU A 112 -11.90 -24.41 1.59
N ILE A 113 -11.64 -23.95 0.36
CA ILE A 113 -12.13 -24.61 -0.86
C ILE A 113 -11.09 -25.51 -1.55
N GLY A 114 -9.86 -25.56 -1.03
CA GLY A 114 -8.77 -26.36 -1.58
C GLY A 114 -8.14 -25.80 -2.86
N ASP A 115 -8.21 -24.47 -3.07
CA ASP A 115 -7.57 -23.79 -4.21
C ASP A 115 -6.09 -23.51 -3.90
N ILE A 116 -5.26 -24.54 -4.06
CA ILE A 116 -3.81 -24.49 -3.79
C ILE A 116 -3.10 -23.51 -4.73
N LYS A 117 -3.57 -23.38 -5.98
CA LYS A 117 -2.93 -22.51 -6.98
C LYS A 117 -3.04 -21.05 -6.58
N THR A 118 -4.26 -20.58 -6.28
CA THR A 118 -4.49 -19.20 -5.83
C THR A 118 -3.84 -18.95 -4.46
N GLU A 119 -3.92 -19.91 -3.53
CA GLU A 119 -3.22 -19.78 -2.23
C GLU A 119 -1.74 -19.54 -2.42
N ASN A 120 -1.09 -20.32 -3.30
CA ASN A 120 0.34 -20.17 -3.56
C ASN A 120 0.69 -18.83 -4.20
N PHE A 121 -0.12 -18.35 -5.14
CA PHE A 121 0.04 -17.03 -5.72
C PHE A 121 -0.08 -15.92 -4.66
N MET A 122 -1.07 -15.99 -3.78
CA MET A 122 -1.30 -15.00 -2.73
C MET A 122 -0.25 -15.00 -1.61
N ARG A 123 0.57 -16.04 -1.47
CA ARG A 123 1.67 -16.08 -0.48
C ARG A 123 2.70 -14.97 -0.70
N TRP A 124 2.95 -14.59 -1.95
CA TRP A 124 3.79 -13.45 -2.25
C TRP A 124 3.25 -12.17 -1.59
N PHE A 125 1.95 -11.91 -1.71
CA PHE A 125 1.30 -10.75 -1.07
C PHE A 125 1.36 -10.81 0.45
N VAL A 126 1.28 -12.00 1.06
CA VAL A 126 1.44 -12.15 2.52
C VAL A 126 2.83 -11.69 2.96
N THR A 127 3.87 -12.08 2.25
CA THR A 127 5.25 -11.69 2.54
C THR A 127 5.44 -10.19 2.33
N GLU A 128 4.97 -9.67 1.21
CA GLU A 128 5.03 -8.24 0.85
C GLU A 128 4.37 -7.37 1.92
N GLN A 129 3.16 -7.72 2.36
CA GLN A 129 2.45 -6.97 3.39
C GLN A 129 3.18 -6.97 4.76
N MET A 130 3.89 -8.04 5.10
CA MET A 130 4.75 -8.06 6.29
C MET A 130 5.88 -7.01 6.16
N GLU A 131 6.48 -6.90 4.99
CA GLU A 131 7.56 -5.94 4.70
C GLU A 131 7.01 -4.50 4.72
N GLU A 132 5.88 -4.25 4.09
CA GLU A 132 5.23 -2.94 4.06
C GLU A 132 4.84 -2.44 5.47
N GLU A 133 4.18 -3.28 6.26
CA GLU A 133 3.83 -2.91 7.64
C GLU A 133 5.07 -2.64 8.49
N ASN A 134 6.13 -3.44 8.35
CA ASN A 134 7.38 -3.24 9.09
C ASN A 134 8.10 -1.96 8.66
N LYS A 135 8.09 -1.64 7.37
CA LYS A 135 8.63 -0.40 6.81
C LYS A 135 7.98 0.82 7.47
N PHE A 136 6.64 0.90 7.43
CA PHE A 136 5.92 2.02 8.04
C PHE A 136 6.06 2.07 9.56
N LYS A 137 6.08 0.93 10.27
CA LYS A 137 6.35 0.90 11.72
C LYS A 137 7.70 1.49 12.06
N SER A 138 8.76 1.08 11.35
CA SER A 138 10.12 1.60 11.56
C SER A 138 10.19 3.11 11.34
N ILE A 139 9.57 3.60 10.27
CA ILE A 139 9.52 5.04 9.97
C ILE A 139 8.78 5.81 11.08
N ILE A 140 7.66 5.29 11.56
CA ILE A 140 6.89 5.92 12.65
C ILE A 140 7.71 5.95 13.96
N ASP A 141 8.46 4.90 14.26
CA ASP A 141 9.32 4.85 15.44
C ASP A 141 10.43 5.91 15.34
N ASP A 142 11.06 6.06 14.19
CA ASP A 142 12.05 7.11 13.92
C ASP A 142 11.44 8.51 14.09
N LEU A 143 10.27 8.76 13.52
CA LEU A 143 9.56 10.03 13.64
C LEU A 143 9.18 10.37 15.09
N LYS A 144 8.81 9.37 15.91
CA LYS A 144 8.54 9.55 17.34
C LYS A 144 9.79 9.93 18.12
N ILE A 145 10.96 9.37 17.76
CA ILE A 145 12.26 9.73 18.36
C ILE A 145 12.62 11.16 17.99
N ILE A 146 12.44 11.55 16.74
CA ILE A 146 12.77 12.90 16.23
C ILE A 146 11.86 13.95 16.86
N GLY A 147 10.56 13.67 16.99
CA GLY A 147 9.57 14.63 17.49
C GLY A 147 9.53 15.90 16.63
N ASP A 148 9.56 17.06 17.27
CA ASP A 148 9.51 18.38 16.61
C ASP A 148 10.90 18.97 16.28
N ASP A 149 11.97 18.19 16.42
CA ASP A 149 13.32 18.66 16.11
C ASP A 149 13.52 18.90 14.61
N ARG A 150 13.69 20.17 14.24
CA ARG A 150 13.84 20.57 12.83
C ARG A 150 15.08 19.98 12.16
N ASN A 151 16.18 19.84 12.90
CA ASN A 151 17.40 19.23 12.37
C ASN A 151 17.19 17.74 12.13
N GLY A 152 16.52 17.05 13.06
CA GLY A 152 16.14 15.65 12.90
C GLY A 152 15.23 15.44 11.70
N LEU A 153 14.21 16.28 11.52
CA LEU A 153 13.29 16.21 10.37
C LEU A 153 14.02 16.51 9.04
N TYR A 154 14.96 17.46 9.03
CA TYR A 154 15.76 17.73 7.85
C TYR A 154 16.60 16.51 7.42
N HIS A 155 17.29 15.88 8.38
CA HIS A 155 18.08 14.68 8.12
C HIS A 155 17.20 13.49 7.70
N PHE A 156 16.09 13.28 8.38
CA PHE A 156 15.11 12.24 8.02
C PHE A 156 14.61 12.41 6.58
N ASN A 157 14.24 13.63 6.18
CA ASN A 157 13.82 13.92 4.80
C ASN A 157 14.91 13.61 3.78
N LYS A 158 16.20 13.78 4.13
CA LYS A 158 17.30 13.46 3.20
C LYS A 158 17.53 11.96 3.04
N ILE A 159 17.35 11.17 4.08
CA ILE A 159 17.67 9.73 4.06
C ILE A 159 16.48 8.83 3.71
N ILE A 160 15.24 9.27 3.90
CA ILE A 160 14.07 8.42 3.67
C ILE A 160 13.91 7.99 2.21
N GLY A 161 14.32 8.83 1.26
CA GLY A 161 14.31 8.49 -0.15
C GLY A 161 15.20 7.28 -0.50
N ASP A 162 16.18 6.95 0.35
CA ASP A 162 17.10 5.84 0.13
C ASP A 162 16.55 4.49 0.66
N ILE A 163 15.48 4.49 1.46
CA ILE A 163 14.91 3.29 2.09
C ILE A 163 14.36 2.31 1.04
N ASN A 164 13.77 2.81 -0.04
CA ASN A 164 13.20 1.96 -1.10
C ASN A 164 14.24 1.44 -2.09
N GLN A 165 15.50 1.90 -2.02
CA GLN A 165 16.58 1.47 -2.92
C GLN A 165 17.38 0.27 -2.39
N SER A 166 17.03 -0.23 -1.22
CA SER A 166 17.64 -1.41 -0.58
C SER A 166 16.74 -2.63 -0.68
#